data_c147a6001bc2eb10a0665fa30928d10b
#
_entry.id   c147a6001bc2eb10a0665fa30928d10b
#
_cell.length_a   1.000
_cell.length_b   1.000
_cell.length_c   1.000
_cell.angle_alpha   90.00
_cell.angle_beta   90.00
_cell.angle_gamma   90.00
#
_symmetry.space_group_name_H-M   'P 1'
#
loop_
_entity.id
_entity.type
_entity.pdbx_description
1 polymer ?
#
loop_
_entity_poly.entity_id
_entity_poly.type
_entity_poly.pdbx_seq_one_letter_code
_entity_poly.pdbx_strand_id
1 'polypeptide(L)'
;MRGIAADRLRAVKGTTMFAPLLAIAFALASPQDTASPATASPATSERYEQAMNCAGIMAATSSLHAFTGDAEAQASSDRNGRGFIAAATLFAQPLGLTEAQLAGDFAASTSRALGSITRNTDRAAADAAIDQLNADHDACLRLVQRWMAEANGTS
;
A
#
# COMPACT_ATOMS: atom_id res chain seq x y z
N MET A 1 44.45 -23.20 14.00
CA MET A 1 45.25 -22.24 13.23
C MET A 1 44.38 -21.11 12.76
N ARG A 2 44.59 -19.97 13.42
CA ARG A 2 44.62 -18.58 12.90
C ARG A 2 43.36 -18.19 12.12
N GLY A 3 42.49 -17.27 12.47
CA GLY A 3 42.74 -15.98 13.14
C GLY A 3 42.53 -14.87 12.12
N ILE A 4 41.98 -13.71 12.54
CA ILE A 4 42.01 -12.41 11.84
C ILE A 4 40.73 -12.18 11.02
N ALA A 5 40.01 -11.09 11.13
CA ALA A 5 40.20 -9.82 11.83
C ALA A 5 38.85 -9.13 12.01
N ALA A 6 38.66 -8.66 13.21
CA ALA A 6 37.84 -7.47 13.45
C ALA A 6 38.62 -6.30 12.84
N ASP A 7 37.94 -5.42 12.17
CA ASP A 7 38.22 -3.98 12.22
C ASP A 7 37.55 -3.27 11.03
N ARG A 8 36.62 -2.41 11.31
CA ARG A 8 36.45 -1.06 10.81
C ARG A 8 35.04 -0.50 11.06
N LEU A 9 34.77 -0.29 12.32
CA LEU A 9 33.82 0.76 12.71
C LEU A 9 34.50 2.10 12.46
N ARG A 10 34.22 2.74 11.33
CA ARG A 10 34.51 4.17 11.13
C ARG A 10 33.37 4.99 11.71
N ALA A 11 33.64 5.58 12.87
CA ALA A 11 32.89 6.65 13.44
C ALA A 11 32.85 7.83 12.47
N VAL A 12 31.67 8.18 11.96
CA VAL A 12 31.42 9.46 11.30
C VAL A 12 31.03 10.44 12.39
N LYS A 13 32.00 11.25 12.82
CA LYS A 13 31.76 12.51 13.53
C LYS A 13 31.27 13.53 12.51
N GLY A 14 30.05 13.97 12.62
CA GLY A 14 29.46 15.05 11.80
C GLY A 14 28.59 15.95 12.66
N THR A 15 29.18 16.89 13.26
CA THR A 15 28.88 18.33 13.44
C THR A 15 27.40 18.69 13.45
N THR A 16 26.90 18.90 14.65
CA THR A 16 25.69 19.67 14.98
C THR A 16 25.89 21.14 14.63
N MET A 17 25.17 21.65 13.62
CA MET A 17 24.90 23.06 13.47
C MET A 17 23.44 23.33 13.88
N PHE A 18 23.25 23.78 15.09
CA PHE A 18 22.04 24.42 15.55
C PHE A 18 22.00 25.85 14.98
N ALA A 19 21.03 26.12 14.13
CA ALA A 19 20.60 27.47 13.81
C ALA A 19 19.27 27.75 14.51
N PRO A 20 19.15 28.83 15.30
CA PRO A 20 17.88 29.19 15.88
C PRO A 20 17.05 29.95 14.85
N LEU A 21 15.91 29.39 14.45
CA LEU A 21 14.95 30.10 13.62
C LEU A 21 13.82 30.66 14.45
N LEU A 22 13.81 32.00 14.40
CA LEU A 22 12.82 32.96 14.84
C LEU A 22 11.38 32.44 14.84
N ALA A 23 10.74 32.59 15.98
CA ALA A 23 9.30 32.62 16.13
C ALA A 23 8.74 33.87 15.45
N ILE A 24 8.01 33.69 14.35
CA ILE A 24 7.09 34.70 13.82
C ILE A 24 5.68 34.22 14.11
N ALA A 25 5.13 34.72 15.20
CA ALA A 25 3.72 34.61 15.49
C ALA A 25 2.94 35.53 14.55
N PHE A 26 2.34 34.99 13.49
CA PHE A 26 1.28 35.67 12.77
C PHE A 26 -0.06 35.13 13.28
N ALA A 27 -0.59 35.84 14.25
CA ALA A 27 -1.99 35.76 14.62
C ALA A 27 -2.79 36.55 13.56
N LEU A 28 -3.20 35.85 12.50
CA LEU A 28 -4.32 36.26 11.67
C LEU A 28 -5.47 35.31 12.01
N ALA A 29 -6.33 35.73 12.91
CA ALA A 29 -7.64 35.17 13.11
C ALA A 29 -8.46 35.45 11.85
N SER A 30 -8.37 34.56 10.87
CA SER A 30 -9.38 34.44 9.83
C SER A 30 -10.57 33.69 10.43
N PRO A 31 -11.82 34.14 10.18
CA PRO A 31 -12.96 33.31 10.52
C PRO A 31 -12.80 32.00 9.76
N GLN A 32 -12.57 30.91 10.50
CA GLN A 32 -12.68 29.57 9.95
C GLN A 32 -14.15 29.40 9.59
N ASP A 33 -14.46 29.58 8.30
CA ASP A 33 -15.61 28.94 7.74
C ASP A 33 -15.51 27.47 8.13
N THR A 34 -16.34 27.04 9.07
CA THR A 34 -16.55 25.65 9.40
C THR A 34 -17.21 25.03 8.17
N ALA A 35 -16.36 24.73 7.15
CA ALA A 35 -16.78 23.88 6.06
C ALA A 35 -17.23 22.58 6.72
N SER A 36 -18.54 22.34 6.70
CA SER A 36 -19.12 21.04 7.04
C SER A 36 -18.25 19.98 6.36
N PRO A 37 -17.82 18.93 7.06
CA PRO A 37 -17.04 17.87 6.42
C PRO A 37 -17.83 17.41 5.19
N ALA A 38 -17.25 17.65 4.01
CA ALA A 38 -17.87 17.24 2.77
C ALA A 38 -18.11 15.74 2.89
N THR A 39 -19.37 15.34 2.90
CA THR A 39 -19.74 13.92 2.99
C THR A 39 -19.08 13.23 1.81
N ALA A 40 -18.09 12.38 2.08
CA ALA A 40 -17.36 11.68 1.03
C ALA A 40 -18.36 10.96 0.12
N SER A 41 -18.15 11.06 -1.20
CA SER A 41 -19.09 10.45 -2.14
C SER A 41 -19.02 8.93 -2.04
N PRO A 42 -20.12 8.20 -2.28
CA PRO A 42 -20.10 6.74 -2.36
C PRO A 42 -19.04 6.22 -3.32
N ALA A 43 -18.79 6.91 -4.44
CA ALA A 43 -17.73 6.57 -5.38
C ALA A 43 -16.32 6.66 -4.77
N THR A 44 -16.09 7.57 -3.83
CA THR A 44 -14.79 7.66 -3.13
C THR A 44 -14.57 6.47 -2.20
N SER A 45 -15.61 6.06 -1.44
CA SER A 45 -15.55 4.87 -0.58
C SER A 45 -15.30 3.61 -1.41
N GLU A 46 -16.02 3.44 -2.51
CA GLU A 46 -15.84 2.30 -3.41
C GLU A 46 -14.43 2.23 -4.00
N ARG A 47 -13.88 3.37 -4.45
CA ARG A 47 -12.50 3.43 -4.97
C ARG A 47 -11.47 3.11 -3.89
N TYR A 48 -11.69 3.57 -2.65
CA TYR A 48 -10.84 3.21 -1.52
C TYR A 48 -10.85 1.70 -1.29
N GLU A 49 -12.03 1.09 -1.21
CA GLU A 49 -12.18 -0.35 -1.00
C GLU A 49 -11.53 -1.17 -2.13
N GLN A 50 -11.74 -0.77 -3.38
CA GLN A 50 -11.11 -1.41 -4.55
C GLN A 50 -9.59 -1.30 -4.48
N ALA A 51 -9.04 -0.11 -4.17
CA ALA A 51 -7.61 0.10 -4.06
C ALA A 51 -7.00 -0.76 -2.92
N MET A 52 -7.65 -0.78 -1.77
CA MET A 52 -7.19 -1.54 -0.61
C MET A 52 -7.26 -3.05 -0.85
N ASN A 53 -8.32 -3.53 -1.49
CA ASN A 53 -8.44 -4.93 -1.88
C ASN A 53 -7.33 -5.34 -2.85
N CYS A 54 -7.08 -4.53 -3.88
CA CYS A 54 -6.00 -4.81 -4.83
C CYS A 54 -4.61 -4.73 -4.18
N ALA A 55 -4.37 -3.81 -3.25
CA ALA A 55 -3.12 -3.78 -2.48
C ALA A 55 -2.88 -5.11 -1.74
N GLY A 56 -3.91 -5.66 -1.09
CA GLY A 56 -3.83 -6.95 -0.41
C GLY A 56 -3.58 -8.12 -1.35
N ILE A 57 -4.22 -8.13 -2.51
CA ILE A 57 -4.01 -9.15 -3.56
C ILE A 57 -2.56 -9.10 -4.07
N MET A 58 -2.03 -7.90 -4.35
CA MET A 58 -0.63 -7.74 -4.79
C MET A 58 0.36 -8.21 -3.74
N ALA A 59 0.12 -7.93 -2.45
CA ALA A 59 0.96 -8.40 -1.36
C ALA A 59 0.92 -9.93 -1.22
N ALA A 60 -0.25 -10.55 -1.37
CA ALA A 60 -0.41 -11.99 -1.35
C ALA A 60 0.32 -12.65 -2.54
N THR A 61 0.17 -12.11 -3.74
CA THR A 61 0.85 -12.58 -4.95
C THR A 61 2.37 -12.42 -4.84
N SER A 62 2.86 -11.27 -4.32
CA SER A 62 4.27 -11.07 -4.04
C SER A 62 4.84 -12.13 -3.09
N SER A 63 4.10 -12.45 -2.03
CA SER A 63 4.50 -13.48 -1.07
C SER A 63 4.60 -14.88 -1.73
N LEU A 64 3.69 -15.18 -2.65
CA LEU A 64 3.71 -16.44 -3.40
C LEU A 64 4.92 -16.52 -4.33
N HIS A 65 5.22 -15.43 -5.05
CA HIS A 65 6.41 -15.35 -5.91
C HIS A 65 7.72 -15.45 -5.11
N ALA A 66 7.78 -14.82 -3.93
CA ALA A 66 8.92 -14.98 -3.01
C ALA A 66 9.12 -16.45 -2.61
N PHE A 67 8.04 -17.17 -2.34
CA PHE A 67 8.10 -18.60 -1.99
C PHE A 67 8.57 -19.47 -3.16
N THR A 68 8.20 -19.14 -4.39
CA THR A 68 8.62 -19.89 -5.60
C THR A 68 9.99 -19.45 -6.14
N GLY A 69 10.57 -18.37 -5.59
CA GLY A 69 11.87 -17.84 -6.01
C GLY A 69 11.81 -16.99 -7.29
N ASP A 70 10.62 -16.57 -7.72
CA ASP A 70 10.44 -15.68 -8.87
C ASP A 70 10.60 -14.21 -8.45
N ALA A 71 11.84 -13.76 -8.39
CA ALA A 71 12.19 -12.42 -7.91
C ALA A 71 11.67 -11.30 -8.84
N GLU A 72 11.54 -11.54 -10.14
CA GLU A 72 11.04 -10.55 -11.08
C GLU A 72 9.54 -10.32 -10.91
N ALA A 73 8.76 -11.39 -10.86
CA ALA A 73 7.32 -11.34 -10.62
C ALA A 73 7.02 -10.78 -9.22
N GLN A 74 7.80 -11.15 -8.20
CA GLN A 74 7.72 -10.55 -6.86
C GLN A 74 7.90 -9.03 -6.92
N ALA A 75 9.00 -8.54 -7.52
CA ALA A 75 9.27 -7.11 -7.62
C ALA A 75 8.19 -6.36 -8.41
N SER A 76 7.57 -6.99 -9.41
CA SER A 76 6.45 -6.44 -10.16
C SER A 76 5.22 -6.28 -9.27
N SER A 77 4.83 -7.34 -8.54
CA SER A 77 3.70 -7.32 -7.60
C SER A 77 3.90 -6.28 -6.50
N ASP A 78 5.11 -6.15 -5.96
CA ASP A 78 5.47 -5.13 -4.95
C ASP A 78 5.31 -3.71 -5.50
N ARG A 79 5.73 -3.44 -6.73
CA ARG A 79 5.54 -2.12 -7.36
C ARG A 79 4.07 -1.77 -7.51
N ASN A 80 3.28 -2.71 -8.03
CA ASN A 80 1.84 -2.54 -8.22
C ASN A 80 1.13 -2.35 -6.87
N GLY A 81 1.49 -3.13 -5.86
CA GLY A 81 0.96 -3.02 -4.50
C GLY A 81 1.18 -1.64 -3.90
N ARG A 82 2.39 -1.09 -4.03
CA ARG A 82 2.68 0.29 -3.59
C ARG A 82 1.82 1.33 -4.33
N GLY A 83 1.57 1.13 -5.62
CA GLY A 83 0.68 2.00 -6.39
C GLY A 83 -0.76 2.00 -5.84
N PHE A 84 -1.30 0.83 -5.50
CA PHE A 84 -2.62 0.71 -4.90
C PHE A 84 -2.69 1.31 -3.49
N ILE A 85 -1.64 1.14 -2.66
CA ILE A 85 -1.57 1.77 -1.34
C ILE A 85 -1.57 3.30 -1.49
N ALA A 86 -0.81 3.85 -2.44
CA ALA A 86 -0.80 5.29 -2.70
C ALA A 86 -2.19 5.79 -3.14
N ALA A 87 -2.87 5.07 -4.03
CA ALA A 87 -4.23 5.40 -4.44
C ALA A 87 -5.23 5.32 -3.26
N ALA A 88 -5.15 4.27 -2.45
CA ALA A 88 -5.98 4.13 -1.25
C ALA A 88 -5.76 5.29 -0.28
N THR A 89 -4.51 5.72 -0.07
CA THR A 89 -4.17 6.87 0.78
C THR A 89 -4.84 8.15 0.28
N LEU A 90 -4.85 8.39 -1.04
CA LEU A 90 -5.53 9.55 -1.63
C LEU A 90 -7.04 9.50 -1.42
N PHE A 91 -7.67 8.34 -1.59
CA PHE A 91 -9.12 8.18 -1.38
C PHE A 91 -9.51 8.18 0.10
N ALA A 92 -8.59 7.81 1.01
CA ALA A 92 -8.81 7.81 2.45
C ALA A 92 -8.95 9.23 3.05
N GLN A 93 -8.27 10.22 2.46
CA GLN A 93 -8.27 11.61 2.97
C GLN A 93 -9.68 12.20 3.07
N PRO A 94 -10.52 12.20 2.00
CA PRO A 94 -11.87 12.72 2.09
C PRO A 94 -12.82 11.84 2.95
N LEU A 95 -12.41 10.59 3.24
CA LEU A 95 -13.14 9.69 4.14
C LEU A 95 -12.77 9.90 5.62
N GLY A 96 -11.76 10.72 5.90
CA GLY A 96 -11.27 10.96 7.27
C GLY A 96 -10.61 9.75 7.92
N LEU A 97 -10.11 8.80 7.11
CA LEU A 97 -9.46 7.60 7.62
C LEU A 97 -8.04 7.88 8.11
N THR A 98 -7.68 7.28 9.22
CA THR A 98 -6.35 7.40 9.83
C THR A 98 -5.37 6.39 9.23
N GLU A 99 -4.07 6.65 9.40
CA GLU A 99 -3.02 5.70 8.98
C GLU A 99 -3.18 4.32 9.67
N ALA A 100 -3.62 4.30 10.92
CA ALA A 100 -3.86 3.04 11.64
C ALA A 100 -5.02 2.24 11.01
N GLN A 101 -6.07 2.91 10.55
CA GLN A 101 -7.17 2.27 9.82
C GLN A 101 -6.68 1.74 8.47
N LEU A 102 -5.94 2.52 7.71
CA LEU A 102 -5.35 2.06 6.44
C LEU A 102 -4.47 0.82 6.65
N ALA A 103 -3.59 0.83 7.65
CA ALA A 103 -2.74 -0.31 7.97
C ALA A 103 -3.55 -1.55 8.36
N GLY A 104 -4.61 -1.37 9.15
CA GLY A 104 -5.54 -2.42 9.54
C GLY A 104 -6.27 -3.03 8.34
N ASP A 105 -6.79 -2.19 7.46
CA ASP A 105 -7.53 -2.61 6.25
C ASP A 105 -6.60 -3.33 5.25
N PHE A 106 -5.37 -2.85 5.10
CA PHE A 106 -4.36 -3.52 4.29
C PHE A 106 -4.01 -4.91 4.84
N ALA A 107 -3.76 -5.02 6.15
CA ALA A 107 -3.48 -6.31 6.80
C ALA A 107 -4.67 -7.28 6.67
N ALA A 108 -5.90 -6.79 6.85
CA ALA A 108 -7.11 -7.59 6.69
C ALA A 108 -7.29 -8.07 5.24
N SER A 109 -7.04 -7.21 4.26
CA SER A 109 -7.14 -7.56 2.83
C SER A 109 -6.10 -8.60 2.43
N THR A 110 -4.83 -8.40 2.84
CA THR A 110 -3.75 -9.38 2.61
C THR A 110 -4.07 -10.73 3.26
N SER A 111 -4.53 -10.72 4.51
CA SER A 111 -4.91 -11.96 5.23
C SER A 111 -6.07 -12.68 4.56
N ARG A 112 -7.02 -11.96 3.99
CA ARG A 112 -8.15 -12.55 3.24
C ARG A 112 -7.66 -13.23 1.97
N ALA A 113 -6.80 -12.58 1.20
CA ALA A 113 -6.23 -13.11 -0.04
C ALA A 113 -5.38 -14.37 0.22
N LEU A 114 -4.49 -14.34 1.20
CA LEU A 114 -3.69 -15.51 1.59
C LEU A 114 -4.51 -16.61 2.27
N GLY A 115 -5.51 -16.24 3.04
CA GLY A 115 -6.31 -17.17 3.82
C GLY A 115 -7.09 -18.18 2.95
N SER A 116 -7.40 -17.86 1.70
CA SER A 116 -8.00 -18.79 0.75
C SER A 116 -7.04 -19.92 0.37
N ILE A 117 -5.74 -19.65 0.32
CA ILE A 117 -4.70 -20.61 -0.02
C ILE A 117 -4.29 -21.44 1.21
N THR A 118 -4.00 -20.75 2.32
CA THR A 118 -3.40 -21.40 3.51
C THR A 118 -4.36 -22.26 4.32
N ARG A 119 -5.66 -22.03 4.20
CA ARG A 119 -6.69 -22.84 4.90
C ARG A 119 -7.03 -24.14 4.18
N ASN A 120 -6.66 -24.28 2.92
CA ASN A 120 -6.92 -25.49 2.16
C ASN A 120 -5.87 -26.55 2.48
N THR A 121 -6.31 -27.68 3.01
CA THR A 121 -5.47 -28.86 3.27
C THR A 121 -5.47 -29.81 2.07
N ASP A 122 -6.44 -29.71 1.18
CA ASP A 122 -6.52 -30.42 -0.07
C ASP A 122 -5.77 -29.68 -1.18
N ARG A 123 -4.93 -30.40 -1.92
CA ARG A 123 -4.08 -29.83 -2.97
C ARG A 123 -4.90 -29.19 -4.10
N ALA A 124 -5.95 -29.88 -4.55
CA ALA A 124 -6.76 -29.35 -5.65
C ALA A 124 -7.47 -28.04 -5.26
N ALA A 125 -7.94 -27.94 -4.00
CA ALA A 125 -8.54 -26.74 -3.50
C ALA A 125 -7.50 -25.60 -3.31
N ALA A 126 -6.26 -25.94 -2.94
CA ALA A 126 -5.16 -24.97 -2.86
C ALA A 126 -4.77 -24.46 -4.26
N ASP A 127 -4.65 -25.34 -5.25
CA ASP A 127 -4.35 -24.98 -6.63
C ASP A 127 -5.46 -24.06 -7.20
N ALA A 128 -6.74 -24.38 -6.97
CA ALA A 128 -7.86 -23.55 -7.39
C ALA A 128 -7.85 -22.15 -6.70
N ALA A 129 -7.43 -22.08 -5.44
CA ALA A 129 -7.30 -20.81 -4.74
C ALA A 129 -6.14 -19.94 -5.29
N ILE A 130 -5.06 -20.57 -5.76
CA ILE A 130 -3.96 -19.90 -6.45
C ILE A 130 -4.43 -19.37 -7.81
N ASP A 131 -5.17 -20.17 -8.58
CA ASP A 131 -5.75 -19.75 -9.86
C ASP A 131 -6.69 -18.54 -9.67
N GLN A 132 -7.51 -18.57 -8.63
CA GLN A 132 -8.38 -17.44 -8.29
C GLN A 132 -7.56 -16.19 -7.91
N LEU A 133 -6.49 -16.34 -7.11
CA LEU A 133 -5.62 -15.20 -6.77
C LEU A 133 -4.98 -14.57 -8.02
N ASN A 134 -4.55 -15.40 -8.99
CA ASN A 134 -4.02 -14.93 -10.26
C ASN A 134 -5.08 -14.18 -11.08
N ALA A 135 -6.30 -14.67 -11.14
CA ALA A 135 -7.42 -14.00 -11.81
C ALA A 135 -7.76 -12.66 -11.16
N ASP A 136 -7.73 -12.60 -9.83
CA ASP A 136 -7.95 -11.37 -9.06
C ASP A 136 -6.80 -10.35 -9.27
N HIS A 137 -5.55 -10.83 -9.32
CA HIS A 137 -4.39 -10.02 -9.67
C HIS A 137 -4.58 -9.35 -11.05
N ASP A 138 -4.96 -10.10 -12.06
CA ASP A 138 -5.22 -9.57 -13.40
C ASP A 138 -6.39 -8.59 -13.42
N ALA A 139 -7.43 -8.84 -12.61
CA ALA A 139 -8.56 -7.92 -12.47
C ALA A 139 -8.11 -6.58 -11.86
N CYS A 140 -7.19 -6.60 -10.90
CA CYS A 140 -6.58 -5.40 -10.33
C CYS A 140 -5.76 -4.61 -11.36
N LEU A 141 -4.99 -5.27 -12.21
CA LEU A 141 -4.25 -4.60 -13.29
C LEU A 141 -5.20 -3.93 -14.28
N ARG A 142 -6.31 -4.59 -14.64
CA ARG A 142 -7.35 -3.98 -15.49
C ARG A 142 -8.04 -2.78 -14.81
N LEU A 143 -8.18 -2.81 -13.49
CA LEU A 143 -8.74 -1.67 -12.74
C LEU A 143 -7.88 -0.41 -12.88
N VAL A 144 -6.56 -0.54 -12.75
CA VAL A 144 -5.63 0.59 -12.97
C VAL A 144 -5.77 1.16 -14.38
N GLN A 145 -5.86 0.30 -15.39
CA GLN A 145 -6.04 0.75 -16.78
C GLN A 145 -7.33 1.55 -16.95
N ARG A 146 -8.44 1.11 -16.33
CA ARG A 146 -9.70 1.88 -16.36
C ARG A 146 -9.54 3.25 -15.68
N TRP A 147 -8.94 3.30 -14.48
CA TRP A 147 -8.72 4.57 -13.78
C TRP A 147 -7.85 5.53 -14.58
N MET A 148 -6.82 5.02 -15.25
CA MET A 148 -5.99 5.85 -16.14
C MET A 148 -6.76 6.35 -17.36
N ALA A 149 -7.62 5.54 -17.96
CA ALA A 149 -8.47 5.95 -19.07
C ALA A 149 -9.49 7.02 -18.64
N GLU A 150 -10.12 6.86 -17.48
CA GLU A 150 -11.03 7.86 -16.90
C GLU A 150 -10.31 9.19 -16.63
N ALA A 151 -9.10 9.13 -16.05
CA ALA A 151 -8.30 10.33 -15.77
C ALA A 151 -7.86 11.07 -17.05
N ASN A 152 -7.65 10.34 -18.14
CA ASN A 152 -7.25 10.90 -19.45
C ASN A 152 -8.45 11.30 -20.34
N GLY A 153 -9.69 11.12 -19.86
CA GLY A 153 -10.90 11.45 -20.63
C GLY A 153 -11.14 10.57 -21.86
N THR A 154 -10.60 9.34 -21.86
CA THR A 154 -10.67 8.39 -22.99
C THR A 154 -11.67 7.24 -22.74
N SER A 155 -12.60 7.43 -21.82
CA SER A 155 -13.65 6.44 -21.48
C SER A 155 -14.91 6.61 -22.36
#